data_8bbe501bd3b2f9712d56000e9dd1d02a
#
_entry.id   8bbe501bd3b2f9712d56000e9dd1d02a
#
_cell.length_a   1.000
_cell.length_b   1.000
_cell.length_c   1.000
_cell.angle_alpha   90.00
_cell.angle_beta   90.00
_cell.angle_gamma   90.00
#
_symmetry.space_group_name_H-M   'P 1'
#
loop_
_entity.id
_entity.type
_entity.pdbx_description
1 polymer ?
#
loop_
_entity_poly.entity_id
_entity_poly.type
_entity_poly.pdbx_seq_one_letter_code
_entity_poly.pdbx_strand_id
1 'polypeptide(L)'
;MSRPQGNKWIGIAAVSGFCAVMIGAFGAHGLESVLSEKMRANFETGVRYHFYHTFALLACGILHVIHPSKLLEPAAICFLTGVVLFSGSLYVLAITGITKLGMITPIGGLAFLAGWITLLLHTIKPPQHPAKER
;
A
#
# COMPACT_ATOMS: atom_id res chain seq x y z
N MET A 1 -14.73 13.30 20.47
CA MET A 1 -14.45 11.86 20.39
C MET A 1 -13.38 11.64 19.32
N SER A 2 -12.14 11.32 19.71
CA SER A 2 -11.10 10.95 18.76
C SER A 2 -11.48 9.62 18.09
N ARG A 3 -11.56 9.62 16.74
CA ARG A 3 -11.80 8.37 15.99
C ARG A 3 -10.69 7.38 16.31
N PRO A 4 -11.01 6.09 16.56
CA PRO A 4 -9.98 5.06 16.75
C PRO A 4 -8.97 5.12 15.60
N GLN A 5 -7.69 4.97 15.89
CA GLN A 5 -6.63 5.05 14.85
C GLN A 5 -6.83 4.04 13.71
N GLY A 6 -7.42 2.87 14.01
CA GLY A 6 -7.78 1.89 13.00
C GLY A 6 -8.74 2.43 11.94
N ASN A 7 -9.73 3.23 12.32
CA ASN A 7 -10.68 3.83 11.37
C ASN A 7 -9.99 4.79 10.38
N LYS A 8 -8.92 5.48 10.80
CA LYS A 8 -8.10 6.29 9.90
C LYS A 8 -7.49 5.45 8.78
N TRP A 9 -6.89 4.31 9.13
CA TRP A 9 -6.24 3.43 8.16
C TRP A 9 -7.23 2.72 7.24
N ILE A 10 -8.42 2.34 7.74
CA ILE A 10 -9.51 1.83 6.92
C ILE A 10 -9.95 2.88 5.90
N GLY A 11 -10.10 4.14 6.32
CA GLY A 11 -10.45 5.24 5.42
C GLY A 11 -9.38 5.48 4.34
N ILE A 12 -8.09 5.48 4.72
CA ILE A 12 -6.98 5.63 3.77
C ILE A 12 -6.95 4.45 2.78
N ALA A 13 -7.17 3.21 3.26
CA ALA A 13 -7.26 2.04 2.39
C ALA A 13 -8.43 2.13 1.40
N ALA A 14 -9.59 2.63 1.84
CA ALA A 14 -10.74 2.84 0.96
C ALA A 14 -10.43 3.85 -0.16
N VAL A 15 -9.78 4.97 0.17
CA VAL A 15 -9.32 5.96 -0.83
C VAL A 15 -8.28 5.34 -1.77
N SER A 16 -7.32 4.58 -1.22
CA SER A 16 -6.30 3.88 -2.02
C SER A 16 -6.97 2.89 -3.00
N GLY A 17 -7.94 2.11 -2.54
CA GLY A 17 -8.69 1.18 -3.39
C GLY A 17 -9.48 1.89 -4.49
N PHE A 18 -10.15 2.99 -4.16
CA PHE A 18 -10.83 3.83 -5.15
C PHE A 18 -9.85 4.33 -6.23
N CYS A 19 -8.68 4.84 -5.81
CA CYS A 19 -7.64 5.27 -6.76
C CYS A 19 -7.12 4.11 -7.61
N ALA A 20 -6.91 2.93 -7.03
CA ALA A 20 -6.45 1.75 -7.76
C ALA A 20 -7.44 1.32 -8.85
N VAL A 21 -8.75 1.35 -8.56
CA VAL A 21 -9.80 1.07 -9.56
C VAL A 21 -9.78 2.11 -10.67
N MET A 22 -9.76 3.39 -10.32
CA MET A 22 -9.74 4.49 -11.28
C MET A 22 -8.54 4.40 -12.22
N ILE A 23 -7.34 4.23 -11.66
CA ILE A 23 -6.08 4.15 -12.41
C ILE A 23 -6.07 2.88 -13.28
N GLY A 24 -6.51 1.74 -12.73
CA GLY A 24 -6.58 0.48 -13.46
C GLY A 24 -7.53 0.54 -14.65
N ALA A 25 -8.73 1.08 -14.46
CA ALA A 25 -9.72 1.29 -15.53
C ALA A 25 -9.20 2.26 -16.62
N PHE A 26 -8.57 3.36 -16.21
CA PHE A 26 -7.96 4.29 -17.14
C PHE A 26 -6.84 3.63 -17.96
N GLY A 27 -5.98 2.83 -17.31
CA GLY A 27 -4.92 2.08 -17.98
C GLY A 27 -5.46 1.10 -19.01
N ALA A 28 -6.52 0.36 -18.66
CA ALA A 28 -7.12 -0.65 -19.53
C ALA A 28 -7.83 -0.05 -20.76
N HIS A 29 -8.45 1.12 -20.63
CA HIS A 29 -9.26 1.70 -21.71
C HIS A 29 -8.61 2.93 -22.35
N GLY A 30 -7.95 3.77 -21.58
CA GLY A 30 -7.39 5.04 -22.06
C GLY A 30 -5.95 4.94 -22.58
N LEU A 31 -5.17 3.96 -22.14
CA LEU A 31 -3.76 3.85 -22.45
C LEU A 31 -3.40 2.65 -23.34
N GLU A 32 -4.35 1.77 -23.64
CA GLU A 32 -4.11 0.54 -24.40
C GLU A 32 -3.48 0.79 -25.78
N SER A 33 -3.95 1.80 -26.49
CA SER A 33 -3.48 2.17 -27.83
C SER A 33 -2.28 3.14 -27.82
N VAL A 34 -1.94 3.72 -26.66
CA VAL A 34 -0.94 4.80 -26.52
C VAL A 34 0.39 4.27 -26.01
N LEU A 35 0.35 3.29 -25.09
CA LEU A 35 1.55 2.74 -24.47
C LEU A 35 2.14 1.59 -25.29
N SER A 36 3.47 1.53 -25.35
CA SER A 36 4.14 0.32 -25.82
C SER A 36 3.83 -0.87 -24.90
N GLU A 37 3.97 -2.08 -25.41
CA GLU A 37 3.72 -3.32 -24.62
C GLU A 37 4.51 -3.34 -23.31
N LYS A 38 5.79 -2.92 -23.34
CA LYS A 38 6.63 -2.82 -22.14
C LYS A 38 6.10 -1.80 -21.15
N MET A 39 5.65 -0.62 -21.60
CA MET A 39 5.11 0.42 -20.71
C MET A 39 3.76 0.00 -20.13
N ARG A 40 2.94 -0.68 -20.91
CA ARG A 40 1.68 -1.27 -20.43
C ARG A 40 1.95 -2.31 -19.34
N ALA A 41 2.89 -3.22 -19.53
CA ALA A 41 3.26 -4.21 -18.52
C ALA A 41 3.75 -3.57 -17.21
N ASN A 42 4.53 -2.47 -17.29
CA ASN A 42 4.96 -1.71 -16.11
C ASN A 42 3.77 -1.05 -15.40
N PHE A 43 2.85 -0.47 -16.16
CA PHE A 43 1.65 0.16 -15.61
C PHE A 43 0.76 -0.88 -14.89
N GLU A 44 0.50 -2.02 -15.51
CA GLU A 44 -0.27 -3.12 -14.94
C GLU A 44 0.39 -3.70 -13.67
N THR A 45 1.73 -3.78 -13.65
CA THR A 45 2.47 -4.15 -12.45
C THR A 45 2.22 -3.15 -11.33
N GLY A 46 2.26 -1.85 -11.63
CA GLY A 46 1.92 -0.79 -10.68
C GLY A 46 0.51 -0.97 -10.11
N VAL A 47 -0.50 -1.23 -10.96
CA VAL A 47 -1.90 -1.44 -10.54
C VAL A 47 -2.03 -2.67 -9.63
N ARG A 48 -1.42 -3.79 -10.00
CA ARG A 48 -1.48 -5.04 -9.21
C ARG A 48 -0.89 -4.84 -7.80
N TYR A 49 0.29 -4.27 -7.70
CA TYR A 49 0.93 -4.02 -6.41
C TYR A 49 0.20 -2.97 -5.59
N HIS A 50 -0.42 -1.97 -6.24
CA HIS A 50 -1.31 -1.02 -5.58
C HIS A 50 -2.47 -1.75 -4.88
N PHE A 51 -3.19 -2.63 -5.60
CA PHE A 51 -4.28 -3.41 -5.03
C PHE A 51 -3.82 -4.33 -3.90
N TYR A 52 -2.76 -5.11 -4.09
CA TYR A 52 -2.28 -6.03 -3.06
C TYR A 52 -1.98 -5.32 -1.74
N HIS A 53 -1.34 -4.16 -1.82
CA HIS A 53 -0.92 -3.43 -0.63
C HIS A 53 -2.01 -2.50 -0.08
N THR A 54 -3.01 -2.15 -0.88
CA THR A 54 -4.27 -1.56 -0.38
C THR A 54 -5.00 -2.54 0.53
N PHE A 55 -5.08 -3.83 0.17
CA PHE A 55 -5.66 -4.85 1.06
C PHE A 55 -4.81 -5.09 2.31
N ALA A 56 -3.49 -5.08 2.19
CA ALA A 56 -2.61 -5.16 3.36
C ALA A 56 -2.80 -3.96 4.30
N LEU A 57 -2.96 -2.75 3.75
CA LEU A 57 -3.26 -1.53 4.50
C LEU A 57 -4.62 -1.61 5.19
N LEU A 58 -5.65 -2.12 4.50
CA LEU A 58 -6.98 -2.37 5.06
C LEU A 58 -6.91 -3.37 6.22
N ALA A 59 -6.15 -4.46 6.05
CA ALA A 59 -5.94 -5.45 7.10
C ALA A 59 -5.29 -4.83 8.35
N CYS A 60 -4.26 -3.97 8.19
CA CYS A 60 -3.67 -3.23 9.30
C CYS A 60 -4.70 -2.36 10.02
N GLY A 61 -5.57 -1.67 9.28
CA GLY A 61 -6.64 -0.85 9.85
C GLY A 61 -7.63 -1.69 10.66
N ILE A 62 -8.12 -2.80 10.11
CA ILE A 62 -9.05 -3.71 10.78
C ILE A 62 -8.41 -4.32 12.03
N LEU A 63 -7.18 -4.85 11.90
CA LEU A 63 -6.46 -5.42 13.04
C LEU A 63 -6.25 -4.37 14.14
N HIS A 64 -6.01 -3.11 13.79
CA HIS A 64 -5.85 -2.05 14.78
C HIS A 64 -7.13 -1.77 15.57
N VAL A 65 -8.31 -2.00 14.96
CA VAL A 65 -9.61 -1.88 15.65
C VAL A 65 -9.86 -3.05 16.59
N ILE A 66 -9.59 -4.29 16.15
CA ILE A 66 -9.92 -5.50 16.91
C ILE A 66 -8.82 -5.94 17.88
N HIS A 67 -7.57 -5.73 17.52
CA HIS A 67 -6.37 -6.08 18.30
C HIS A 67 -5.33 -4.96 18.23
N PRO A 68 -5.52 -3.82 18.94
CA PRO A 68 -4.62 -2.68 18.89
C PRO A 68 -3.17 -3.07 19.21
N SER A 69 -2.24 -2.60 18.37
CA SER A 69 -0.81 -2.83 18.56
C SER A 69 0.00 -1.65 18.00
N LYS A 70 1.09 -1.32 18.69
CA LYS A 70 2.03 -0.27 18.24
C LYS A 70 2.75 -0.61 16.93
N LEU A 71 2.70 -1.88 16.47
CA LEU A 71 3.33 -2.33 15.22
C LEU A 71 2.44 -2.11 14.00
N LEU A 72 1.12 -2.00 14.17
CA LEU A 72 0.19 -1.88 13.04
C LEU A 72 0.26 -0.53 12.33
N GLU A 73 0.54 0.55 13.06
CA GLU A 73 0.70 1.86 12.45
C GLU A 73 1.96 1.96 11.58
N PRO A 74 3.17 1.58 12.05
CA PRO A 74 4.34 1.50 11.19
C PRO A 74 4.15 0.59 9.97
N ALA A 75 3.49 -0.57 10.12
CA ALA A 75 3.20 -1.45 9.00
C ALA A 75 2.33 -0.75 7.95
N ALA A 76 1.26 -0.08 8.38
CA ALA A 76 0.37 0.68 7.51
C ALA A 76 1.11 1.82 6.78
N ILE A 77 1.98 2.55 7.48
CA ILE A 77 2.83 3.60 6.88
C ILE A 77 3.74 3.01 5.81
N CYS A 78 4.39 1.86 6.09
CA CYS A 78 5.25 1.18 5.13
C CYS A 78 4.47 0.76 3.87
N PHE A 79 3.28 0.19 4.00
CA PHE A 79 2.45 -0.18 2.86
C PHE A 79 2.02 1.04 2.04
N LEU A 80 1.58 2.11 2.69
CA LEU A 80 1.20 3.35 2.00
C LEU A 80 2.39 3.97 1.26
N THR A 81 3.54 4.05 1.92
CA THR A 81 4.79 4.55 1.31
C THR A 81 5.20 3.69 0.11
N GLY A 82 5.10 2.37 0.24
CA GLY A 82 5.35 1.45 -0.85
C GLY A 82 4.41 1.66 -2.04
N VAL A 83 3.11 1.88 -1.81
CA VAL A 83 2.14 2.20 -2.88
C VAL A 83 2.56 3.47 -3.61
N VAL A 84 2.91 4.53 -2.89
CA VAL A 84 3.32 5.80 -3.50
C VAL A 84 4.62 5.65 -4.30
N LEU A 85 5.65 5.03 -3.73
CA LEU A 85 6.97 4.93 -4.37
C LEU A 85 7.03 3.83 -5.44
N PHE A 86 6.46 2.66 -5.19
CA PHE A 86 6.50 1.54 -6.14
C PHE A 86 5.49 1.75 -7.27
N SER A 87 4.21 1.79 -6.95
CA SER A 87 3.16 1.89 -7.96
C SER A 87 3.16 3.27 -8.61
N GLY A 88 3.35 4.33 -7.82
CA GLY A 88 3.43 5.69 -8.34
C GLY A 88 4.58 5.88 -9.33
N SER A 89 5.79 5.38 -9.04
CA SER A 89 6.92 5.46 -9.97
C SER A 89 6.65 4.71 -11.28
N LEU A 90 6.02 3.53 -11.22
CA LEU A 90 5.65 2.76 -12.41
C LEU A 90 4.59 3.43 -13.26
N TYR A 91 3.60 4.11 -12.65
CA TYR A 91 2.62 4.89 -13.38
C TYR A 91 3.26 6.06 -14.14
N VAL A 92 4.07 6.84 -13.45
CA VAL A 92 4.73 7.99 -14.07
C VAL A 92 5.73 7.52 -15.13
N LEU A 93 6.50 6.46 -14.87
CA LEU A 93 7.42 5.86 -15.85
C LEU A 93 6.69 5.43 -17.11
N ALA A 94 5.56 4.73 -16.96
CA ALA A 94 4.78 4.22 -18.10
C ALA A 94 4.23 5.35 -18.97
N ILE A 95 3.71 6.41 -18.34
CA ILE A 95 3.09 7.54 -19.05
C ILE A 95 4.12 8.47 -19.68
N THR A 96 5.23 8.73 -18.98
CA THR A 96 6.24 9.72 -19.42
C THR A 96 7.40 9.11 -20.20
N GLY A 97 7.61 7.80 -20.11
CA GLY A 97 8.79 7.13 -20.68
C GLY A 97 10.10 7.41 -19.94
N ILE A 98 10.08 8.13 -18.81
CA ILE A 98 11.27 8.48 -18.02
C ILE A 98 11.77 7.24 -17.26
N THR A 99 12.66 6.48 -17.88
CA THR A 99 13.17 5.20 -17.33
C THR A 99 13.94 5.34 -16.01
N LYS A 100 14.48 6.52 -15.70
CA LYS A 100 15.15 6.81 -14.42
C LYS A 100 14.23 6.64 -13.22
N LEU A 101 12.91 6.78 -13.39
CA LEU A 101 11.93 6.55 -12.33
C LEU A 101 11.89 5.08 -11.88
N GLY A 102 12.35 4.15 -12.72
CA GLY A 102 12.52 2.75 -12.33
C GLY A 102 13.52 2.53 -11.19
N MET A 103 14.40 3.50 -10.90
CA MET A 103 15.30 3.43 -9.74
C MET A 103 14.59 3.70 -8.41
N ILE A 104 13.43 4.33 -8.43
CA ILE A 104 12.60 4.59 -7.23
C ILE A 104 11.80 3.34 -6.86
N THR A 105 11.39 2.56 -7.86
CA THR A 105 10.56 1.36 -7.67
C THR A 105 11.12 0.37 -6.64
N PRO A 106 12.43 0.01 -6.64
CA PRO A 106 13.01 -0.87 -5.61
C PRO A 106 12.89 -0.33 -4.18
N ILE A 107 12.98 0.99 -4.01
CA ILE A 107 12.83 1.63 -2.69
C ILE A 107 11.40 1.41 -2.18
N GLY A 108 10.40 1.58 -3.05
CA GLY A 108 9.01 1.25 -2.73
C GLY A 108 8.82 -0.24 -2.42
N GLY A 109 9.52 -1.13 -3.14
CA GLY A 109 9.54 -2.58 -2.85
C GLY A 109 10.10 -2.90 -1.46
N LEU A 110 11.18 -2.24 -1.04
CA LEU A 110 11.72 -2.37 0.32
C LEU A 110 10.72 -1.89 1.38
N ALA A 111 9.97 -0.83 1.12
CA ALA A 111 8.91 -0.37 2.01
C ALA A 111 7.80 -1.43 2.16
N PHE A 112 7.39 -2.10 1.09
CA PHE A 112 6.45 -3.21 1.15
C PHE A 112 6.98 -4.37 2.01
N LEU A 113 8.23 -4.78 1.80
CA LEU A 113 8.86 -5.84 2.59
C LEU A 113 8.93 -5.47 4.09
N ALA A 114 9.29 -4.23 4.41
CA ALA A 114 9.29 -3.74 5.79
C ALA A 114 7.88 -3.79 6.40
N GLY A 115 6.84 -3.44 5.64
CA GLY A 115 5.45 -3.54 6.06
C GLY A 115 5.05 -4.98 6.40
N TRP A 116 5.38 -5.94 5.53
CA TRP A 116 5.09 -7.36 5.74
C TRP A 116 5.85 -7.95 6.95
N ILE A 117 7.13 -7.59 7.11
CA ILE A 117 7.92 -8.00 8.29
C ILE A 117 7.29 -7.44 9.56
N THR A 118 6.91 -6.17 9.57
CA THR A 118 6.30 -5.52 10.74
C THR A 118 4.95 -6.17 11.09
N LEU A 119 4.16 -6.52 10.08
CA LEU A 119 2.89 -7.23 10.27
C LEU A 119 3.12 -8.65 10.82
N LEU A 120 4.13 -9.37 10.32
CA LEU A 120 4.53 -10.67 10.87
C LEU A 120 4.94 -10.55 12.35
N LEU A 121 5.74 -9.56 12.69
CA LEU A 121 6.15 -9.31 14.08
C LEU A 121 4.95 -9.03 15.00
N HIS A 122 3.88 -8.40 14.49
CA HIS A 122 2.65 -8.22 15.23
C HIS A 122 2.01 -9.56 15.61
N THR A 123 2.03 -10.57 14.73
CA THR A 123 1.43 -11.88 15.00
C THR A 123 2.22 -12.74 15.98
N ILE A 124 3.54 -12.53 16.05
CA ILE A 124 4.44 -13.32 16.89
C ILE A 124 4.53 -12.77 18.32
N LYS A 125 4.34 -11.45 18.51
CA LYS A 125 4.39 -10.85 19.85
C LYS A 125 3.14 -11.21 20.65
N PRO A 126 3.30 -11.71 21.89
CA PRO A 126 2.14 -12.00 22.73
C PRO A 126 1.32 -10.73 23.00
N PRO A 127 -0.01 -10.86 23.18
CA PRO A 127 -0.88 -9.74 23.51
C PRO A 127 -0.34 -9.00 24.74
N GLN A 128 -0.13 -7.68 24.62
CA GLN A 128 0.18 -6.88 25.78
C GLN A 128 -1.12 -6.71 26.58
N HIS A 129 -1.29 -7.53 27.63
CA HIS A 129 -2.33 -7.25 28.61
C HIS A 129 -2.09 -5.86 29.21
N PRO A 130 -3.09 -4.98 29.24
CA PRO A 130 -2.97 -3.75 30.02
C PRO A 130 -2.68 -4.18 31.45
N ALA A 131 -1.61 -3.59 32.03
CA ALA A 131 -1.28 -3.81 33.42
C ALA A 131 -2.53 -3.53 34.25
N LYS A 132 -3.00 -4.54 35.02
CA LYS A 132 -4.05 -4.31 36.01
C LYS A 132 -3.52 -3.23 36.95
N GLU A 133 -4.06 -2.02 36.85
CA GLU A 133 -3.93 -1.05 37.92
C GLU A 133 -4.53 -1.65 39.18
N ARG A 134 -3.69 -1.84 40.17
CA ARG A 134 -4.10 -2.23 41.54
C ARG A 134 -4.40 -0.98 42.34
#